data_231403dafdf3b4af0ed5c48d3eefd8fb
#
_entry.id   231403dafdf3b4af0ed5c48d3eefd8fb
#
_cell.length_a   1.000
_cell.length_b   1.000
_cell.length_c   1.000
_cell.angle_alpha   90.00
_cell.angle_beta   90.00
_cell.angle_gamma   90.00
#
_symmetry.space_group_name_H-M   'P 1'
#
loop_
_entity.id
_entity.type
_entity.pdbx_description
1 polymer ?
#
loop_
_entity_poly.entity_id
_entity_poly.type
_entity_poly.pdbx_seq_one_letter_code
_entity_poly.pdbx_strand_id
1 'polypeptide(L)'
;MQRVKRRIFSGVVCEQEVYTVSDRANIKKAEPRPRFKDDEERAQHRIGISKRKHQRLVNENFSPLSLYSTLTFDDDSEVHTFSEASRIRDNYFRRLQRACPDAKIIIYMGRGKSTNRIHFHMISDGIPEETISGKWNDGSVIHIRHLREHNYYNGVDYGQDYTGLADYLFNHWTPEQGGHRWKATRNLRQPEKEAPTLALRTYTEKKAPIAPKGYKLVEARATKWGYIYYKYVREPEKPKRRKKRE
;
A
#
# COMPACT_ATOMS: atom_id res chain seq x y z
N MET A 1 22.36 22.79 7.33
CA MET A 1 21.20 21.89 7.28
C MET A 1 20.05 22.63 6.60
N GLN A 2 19.47 22.05 5.54
CA GLN A 2 18.38 22.66 4.80
C GLN A 2 17.10 21.87 5.03
N ARG A 3 15.98 22.57 5.17
CA ARG A 3 14.67 21.95 5.28
C ARG A 3 14.04 21.84 3.89
N VAL A 4 13.61 20.65 3.53
CA VAL A 4 13.03 20.34 2.22
C VAL A 4 11.66 19.73 2.38
N LYS A 5 10.86 19.85 1.31
CA LYS A 5 9.55 19.19 1.16
C LYS A 5 9.51 18.39 -0.13
N ARG A 6 8.75 17.31 -0.13
CA ARG A 6 8.55 16.45 -1.30
C ARG A 6 7.13 15.92 -1.32
N ARG A 7 6.52 15.83 -2.49
CA ARG A 7 5.24 15.14 -2.70
C ARG A 7 5.46 13.78 -3.34
N ILE A 8 4.55 12.87 -3.02
CA ILE A 8 4.49 11.53 -3.59
C ILE A 8 3.02 11.27 -3.90
N PHE A 9 2.72 11.02 -5.18
CA PHE A 9 1.38 10.71 -5.64
C PHE A 9 1.24 9.21 -5.84
N SER A 10 0.12 8.65 -5.38
CA SER A 10 -0.24 7.24 -5.57
C SER A 10 -1.76 7.14 -5.68
N GLY A 11 -2.26 7.00 -6.90
CA GLY A 11 -3.69 7.03 -7.20
C GLY A 11 -4.36 8.32 -6.75
N VAL A 12 -5.32 8.22 -5.83
CA VAL A 12 -6.03 9.39 -5.25
C VAL A 12 -5.31 10.00 -4.04
N VAL A 13 -4.23 9.39 -3.57
CA VAL A 13 -3.50 9.83 -2.38
C VAL A 13 -2.30 10.68 -2.79
N CYS A 14 -2.12 11.83 -2.15
CA CYS A 14 -0.91 12.63 -2.19
C CYS A 14 -0.31 12.71 -0.78
N GLU A 15 0.86 12.18 -0.60
CA GLU A 15 1.63 12.33 0.62
C GLU A 15 2.64 13.47 0.46
N GLN A 16 2.76 14.32 1.46
CA GLN A 16 3.78 15.35 1.50
C GLN A 16 4.66 15.18 2.73
N GLU A 17 5.93 15.04 2.50
CA GLU A 17 6.97 14.91 3.53
C GLU A 17 7.73 16.22 3.66
N VAL A 18 7.99 16.67 4.91
CA VAL A 18 8.87 17.80 5.22
C VAL A 18 9.94 17.30 6.16
N TYR A 19 11.20 17.42 5.77
CA TYR A 19 12.32 16.86 6.51
C TYR A 19 13.60 17.71 6.33
N THR A 20 14.59 17.47 7.19
CA THR A 20 15.88 18.14 7.12
C THR A 20 16.89 17.27 6.37
N VAL A 21 17.62 17.88 5.45
CA VAL A 21 18.78 17.28 4.79
C VAL A 21 20.04 17.97 5.25
N SER A 22 21.08 17.18 5.51
CA SER A 22 22.42 17.73 5.77
C SER A 22 23.06 18.11 4.45
N ASP A 23 23.73 19.26 4.45
CA ASP A 23 24.57 19.70 3.33
C ASP A 23 25.82 18.82 3.29
N ARG A 24 25.88 17.89 2.31
CA ARG A 24 26.99 16.93 2.23
C ARG A 24 28.35 17.59 1.99
N ALA A 25 28.37 18.82 1.49
CA ALA A 25 29.60 19.55 1.23
C ALA A 25 30.36 19.92 2.51
N ASN A 26 29.72 19.97 3.67
CA ASN A 26 30.30 20.42 4.94
C ASN A 26 30.40 19.34 6.02
N ILE A 27 30.15 18.07 5.70
CA ILE A 27 30.39 16.99 6.66
C ILE A 27 31.86 16.64 6.65
N LYS A 28 32.66 17.40 7.44
CA LYS A 28 33.96 16.89 7.96
C LYS A 28 33.65 15.52 8.54
N LYS A 29 34.49 14.51 8.21
CA LYS A 29 34.39 13.10 8.64
C LYS A 29 34.18 13.01 10.18
N ALA A 30 32.98 13.28 10.64
CA ALA A 30 32.55 12.87 11.97
C ALA A 30 32.30 11.37 11.91
N GLU A 31 32.80 10.63 12.87
CA GLU A 31 32.50 9.21 13.00
C GLU A 31 30.98 9.00 12.88
N PRO A 32 30.52 8.05 12.04
CA PRO A 32 29.13 7.85 11.84
C PRO A 32 28.50 7.41 13.16
N ARG A 33 27.79 8.33 13.82
CA ARG A 33 26.99 7.97 14.99
C ARG A 33 25.94 6.93 14.55
N PRO A 34 25.77 5.83 15.29
CA PRO A 34 24.77 4.84 14.95
C PRO A 34 23.41 5.55 14.89
N ARG A 35 22.72 5.46 13.76
CA ARG A 35 21.44 6.10 13.51
C ARG A 35 20.31 5.49 14.36
N PHE A 36 20.53 4.26 14.81
CA PHE A 36 19.58 3.46 15.59
C PHE A 36 20.28 2.98 16.86
N LYS A 37 19.53 2.88 17.94
CA LYS A 37 20.05 2.43 19.24
C LYS A 37 20.50 0.96 19.19
N ASP A 38 19.73 0.14 18.47
CA ASP A 38 19.92 -1.30 18.36
C ASP A 38 19.42 -1.83 17.01
N ASP A 39 19.59 -3.12 16.80
CA ASP A 39 19.15 -3.81 15.59
C ASP A 39 17.63 -3.93 15.50
N GLU A 40 16.93 -3.94 16.62
CA GLU A 40 15.48 -3.96 16.66
C GLU A 40 14.89 -2.64 16.13
N GLU A 41 15.38 -1.49 16.59
CA GLU A 41 14.98 -0.17 16.10
C GLU A 41 15.25 -0.06 14.58
N ARG A 42 16.40 -0.60 14.13
CA ARG A 42 16.74 -0.66 12.71
C ARG A 42 15.77 -1.55 11.91
N ALA A 43 15.39 -2.70 12.46
CA ALA A 43 14.43 -3.60 11.83
C ALA A 43 13.04 -2.96 11.74
N GLN A 44 12.55 -2.34 12.81
CA GLN A 44 11.28 -1.61 12.83
C GLN A 44 11.25 -0.46 11.81
N HIS A 45 12.33 0.28 11.69
CA HIS A 45 12.45 1.34 10.70
C HIS A 45 12.36 0.79 9.25
N ARG A 46 13.05 -0.34 8.96
CA ARG A 46 12.97 -1.01 7.63
C ARG A 46 11.57 -1.51 7.33
N ILE A 47 10.89 -2.09 8.32
CA ILE A 47 9.49 -2.52 8.22
C ILE A 47 8.60 -1.33 7.88
N GLY A 48 8.75 -0.20 8.59
CA GLY A 48 7.98 1.02 8.31
C GLY A 48 8.19 1.58 6.90
N ILE A 49 9.43 1.53 6.38
CA ILE A 49 9.71 1.91 4.98
C ILE A 49 9.04 0.95 4.00
N SER A 50 9.16 -0.36 4.23
CA SER A 50 8.55 -1.39 3.38
C SER A 50 7.03 -1.26 3.35
N LYS A 51 6.43 -1.03 4.51
CA LYS A 51 4.99 -0.81 4.67
C LYS A 51 4.50 0.38 3.85
N ARG A 52 5.16 1.53 3.95
CA ARG A 52 4.80 2.72 3.16
C ARG A 52 4.97 2.50 1.66
N LYS A 53 6.03 1.81 1.22
CA LYS A 53 6.19 1.46 -0.19
C LYS A 53 5.05 0.59 -0.68
N HIS A 54 4.63 -0.37 0.12
CA HIS A 54 3.52 -1.25 -0.19
C HIS A 54 2.17 -0.50 -0.27
N GLN A 55 1.86 0.37 0.70
CA GLN A 55 0.66 1.22 0.70
C GLN A 55 0.56 2.05 -0.60
N ARG A 56 1.66 2.70 -0.97
CA ARG A 56 1.76 3.50 -2.20
C ARG A 56 1.57 2.64 -3.44
N LEU A 57 2.14 1.42 -3.46
CA LEU A 57 2.02 0.50 -4.58
C LEU A 57 0.57 0.06 -4.79
N VAL A 58 -0.16 -0.24 -3.72
CA VAL A 58 -1.58 -0.61 -3.76
C VAL A 58 -2.41 0.57 -4.26
N ASN A 59 -2.25 1.76 -3.67
CA ASN A 59 -2.99 2.96 -4.08
C ASN A 59 -2.73 3.37 -5.53
N GLU A 60 -1.52 3.13 -6.07
CA GLU A 60 -1.17 3.49 -7.45
C GLU A 60 -1.80 2.58 -8.49
N ASN A 61 -2.06 1.32 -8.15
CA ASN A 61 -2.38 0.30 -9.14
C ASN A 61 -3.81 -0.20 -9.12
N PHE A 62 -4.56 0.05 -8.05
CA PHE A 62 -5.89 -0.51 -7.89
C PHE A 62 -6.94 0.58 -7.69
N SER A 63 -8.16 0.27 -8.12
CA SER A 63 -9.31 1.17 -8.17
C SER A 63 -10.57 0.42 -7.71
N PRO A 64 -11.73 1.06 -7.62
CA PRO A 64 -12.98 0.36 -7.32
C PRO A 64 -13.35 -0.75 -8.31
N LEU A 65 -12.80 -0.72 -9.54
CA LEU A 65 -13.00 -1.79 -10.52
C LEU A 65 -12.14 -3.02 -10.24
N SER A 66 -11.14 -2.90 -9.40
CA SER A 66 -10.26 -4.00 -9.01
C SER A 66 -10.95 -4.91 -8.00
N LEU A 67 -10.55 -6.19 -7.97
CA LEU A 67 -11.14 -7.23 -7.14
C LEU A 67 -10.24 -7.55 -5.94
N TYR A 68 -10.86 -7.74 -4.80
CA TYR A 68 -10.27 -8.37 -3.63
C TYR A 68 -10.83 -9.77 -3.48
N SER A 69 -9.94 -10.77 -3.34
CA SER A 69 -10.33 -12.17 -3.20
C SER A 69 -9.68 -12.80 -1.97
N THR A 70 -10.41 -13.69 -1.31
CA THR A 70 -9.88 -14.59 -0.28
C THR A 70 -10.02 -16.02 -0.77
N LEU A 71 -8.90 -16.74 -0.81
CA LEU A 71 -8.80 -18.12 -1.27
C LEU A 71 -8.38 -19.00 -0.10
N THR A 72 -9.11 -20.10 0.12
CA THR A 72 -8.78 -21.08 1.15
C THR A 72 -8.66 -22.47 0.57
N PHE A 73 -7.98 -23.32 1.32
CA PHE A 73 -7.93 -24.75 1.05
C PHE A 73 -9.20 -25.43 1.57
N ASP A 74 -9.57 -26.56 0.98
CA ASP A 74 -10.67 -27.40 1.46
C ASP A 74 -10.34 -28.00 2.83
N ASP A 75 -11.36 -28.47 3.55
CA ASP A 75 -11.21 -28.93 4.95
C ASP A 75 -10.35 -30.20 5.06
N ASP A 76 -10.36 -31.04 4.06
CA ASP A 76 -9.59 -32.27 3.92
C ASP A 76 -8.20 -32.05 3.26
N SER A 77 -7.83 -30.80 3.02
CA SER A 77 -6.55 -30.47 2.41
C SER A 77 -5.37 -30.82 3.34
N GLU A 78 -4.37 -31.49 2.78
CA GLU A 78 -3.11 -31.83 3.46
C GLU A 78 -2.12 -30.66 3.54
N VAL A 79 -2.52 -29.45 3.15
CA VAL A 79 -1.65 -28.27 3.15
C VAL A 79 -1.53 -27.67 4.55
N HIS A 80 -0.48 -28.03 5.26
CA HIS A 80 -0.22 -27.60 6.62
C HIS A 80 0.97 -26.65 6.76
N THR A 81 1.85 -26.60 5.76
CA THR A 81 3.07 -25.80 5.79
C THR A 81 3.03 -24.61 4.86
N PHE A 82 3.71 -23.53 5.25
CA PHE A 82 3.87 -22.36 4.38
C PHE A 82 4.69 -22.67 3.10
N SER A 83 5.55 -23.66 3.12
CA SER A 83 6.33 -24.11 1.97
C SER A 83 5.42 -24.69 0.89
N GLU A 84 4.54 -25.63 1.26
CA GLU A 84 3.55 -26.23 0.35
C GLU A 84 2.60 -25.17 -0.20
N ALA A 85 2.03 -24.36 0.69
CA ALA A 85 1.15 -23.25 0.31
C ALA A 85 1.83 -22.27 -0.66
N SER A 86 3.10 -21.96 -0.46
CA SER A 86 3.87 -21.09 -1.36
C SER A 86 3.99 -21.67 -2.76
N ARG A 87 4.21 -22.98 -2.90
CA ARG A 87 4.27 -23.65 -4.19
C ARG A 87 2.94 -23.64 -4.92
N ILE A 88 1.83 -23.87 -4.19
CA ILE A 88 0.48 -23.79 -4.72
C ILE A 88 0.14 -22.34 -5.15
N ARG A 89 0.41 -21.36 -4.30
CA ARG A 89 0.28 -19.95 -4.63
C ARG A 89 1.01 -19.60 -5.93
N ASP A 90 2.23 -20.06 -6.08
CA ASP A 90 3.07 -19.75 -7.23
C ASP A 90 2.57 -20.41 -8.52
N ASN A 91 1.99 -21.61 -8.42
CA ASN A 91 1.33 -22.29 -9.52
C ASN A 91 0.03 -21.57 -9.94
N TYR A 92 -0.80 -21.21 -8.96
CA TYR A 92 -2.01 -20.45 -9.19
C TYR A 92 -1.71 -19.07 -9.83
N PHE A 93 -0.75 -18.35 -9.29
CA PHE A 93 -0.31 -17.07 -9.84
C PHE A 93 0.12 -17.19 -11.31
N ARG A 94 0.86 -18.24 -11.67
CA ARG A 94 1.25 -18.51 -13.07
C ARG A 94 0.04 -18.85 -13.95
N ARG A 95 -0.96 -19.61 -13.44
CA ARG A 95 -2.20 -19.89 -14.16
C ARG A 95 -2.97 -18.61 -14.49
N LEU A 96 -3.09 -17.68 -13.53
CA LEU A 96 -3.72 -16.39 -13.74
C LEU A 96 -2.95 -15.52 -14.75
N GLN A 97 -1.63 -15.45 -14.65
CA GLN A 97 -0.81 -14.67 -15.60
C GLN A 97 -0.88 -15.20 -17.03
N ARG A 98 -1.03 -16.52 -17.22
CA ARG A 98 -1.23 -17.10 -18.56
C ARG A 98 -2.62 -16.79 -19.12
N ALA A 99 -3.65 -16.79 -18.27
CA ALA A 99 -5.00 -16.48 -18.68
C ALA A 99 -5.20 -14.98 -18.97
N CYS A 100 -4.56 -14.12 -18.17
CA CYS A 100 -4.67 -12.66 -18.25
C CYS A 100 -3.26 -12.02 -18.15
N PRO A 101 -2.49 -11.97 -19.26
CA PRO A 101 -1.08 -11.52 -19.23
C PRO A 101 -0.87 -10.09 -18.74
N ASP A 102 -1.81 -9.20 -19.04
CA ASP A 102 -1.74 -7.76 -18.70
C ASP A 102 -2.32 -7.46 -17.32
N ALA A 103 -2.86 -8.47 -16.62
CA ALA A 103 -3.45 -8.28 -15.32
C ALA A 103 -2.43 -7.83 -14.27
N LYS A 104 -2.88 -6.98 -13.37
CA LYS A 104 -2.14 -6.60 -12.17
C LYS A 104 -2.59 -7.44 -10.99
N ILE A 105 -1.65 -8.09 -10.32
CA ILE A 105 -1.93 -8.99 -9.21
C ILE A 105 -0.96 -8.71 -8.08
N ILE A 106 -1.48 -8.64 -6.85
CA ILE A 106 -0.70 -8.82 -5.61
C ILE A 106 -1.39 -9.91 -4.80
N ILE A 107 -0.66 -10.96 -4.45
CA ILE A 107 -1.16 -12.07 -3.63
C ILE A 107 -0.34 -12.18 -2.35
N TYR A 108 -1.06 -12.35 -1.25
CA TYR A 108 -0.54 -12.46 0.11
C TYR A 108 -0.90 -13.83 0.67
N MET A 109 -0.08 -14.30 1.58
CA MET A 109 -0.33 -15.52 2.32
C MET A 109 -0.43 -15.19 3.80
N GLY A 110 -1.36 -15.78 4.48
CA GLY A 110 -1.59 -15.59 5.91
C GLY A 110 -2.07 -16.85 6.58
N ARG A 111 -2.16 -16.79 7.90
CA ARG A 111 -2.75 -17.84 8.73
C ARG A 111 -3.89 -17.25 9.55
N GLY A 112 -5.04 -17.89 9.53
CA GLY A 112 -6.21 -17.47 10.29
C GLY A 112 -5.96 -17.54 11.80
N LYS A 113 -6.29 -16.47 12.52
CA LYS A 113 -6.06 -16.40 13.97
C LYS A 113 -6.89 -17.43 14.76
N SER A 114 -8.14 -17.64 14.37
CA SER A 114 -9.07 -18.58 15.02
C SER A 114 -8.99 -19.99 14.45
N THR A 115 -8.82 -20.12 13.14
CA THR A 115 -8.83 -21.42 12.46
C THR A 115 -7.45 -22.04 12.31
N ASN A 116 -6.39 -21.26 12.50
CA ASN A 116 -4.99 -21.64 12.26
C ASN A 116 -4.73 -22.14 10.82
N ARG A 117 -5.67 -21.91 9.89
CA ARG A 117 -5.59 -22.37 8.49
C ARG A 117 -4.84 -21.36 7.64
N ILE A 118 -4.03 -21.87 6.72
CA ILE A 118 -3.37 -21.03 5.72
C ILE A 118 -4.42 -20.60 4.69
N HIS A 119 -4.34 -19.36 4.25
CA HIS A 119 -5.21 -18.80 3.22
C HIS A 119 -4.46 -17.73 2.42
N PHE A 120 -5.02 -17.35 1.28
CA PHE A 120 -4.49 -16.27 0.47
C PHE A 120 -5.47 -15.11 0.40
N HIS A 121 -4.92 -13.91 0.43
CA HIS A 121 -5.60 -12.71 0.00
C HIS A 121 -5.00 -12.23 -1.31
N MET A 122 -5.83 -11.76 -2.22
CA MET A 122 -5.37 -11.26 -3.50
C MET A 122 -6.09 -9.95 -3.84
N ILE A 123 -5.33 -8.99 -4.36
CA ILE A 123 -5.88 -7.84 -5.07
C ILE A 123 -5.51 -8.01 -6.53
N SER A 124 -6.48 -7.90 -7.42
CA SER A 124 -6.29 -8.05 -8.86
C SER A 124 -7.07 -7.01 -9.65
N ASP A 125 -6.50 -6.63 -10.80
CA ASP A 125 -7.12 -5.76 -11.79
C ASP A 125 -6.97 -6.40 -13.17
N GLY A 126 -8.03 -6.33 -13.99
CA GLY A 126 -8.02 -6.93 -15.32
C GLY A 126 -8.16 -8.46 -15.33
N ILE A 127 -8.74 -9.06 -14.28
CA ILE A 127 -9.09 -10.49 -14.23
C ILE A 127 -10.59 -10.63 -13.95
N PRO A 128 -11.35 -11.34 -14.77
CA PRO A 128 -12.75 -11.69 -14.49
C PRO A 128 -12.88 -12.60 -13.25
N GLU A 129 -13.97 -12.45 -12.49
CA GLU A 129 -14.24 -13.25 -11.28
C GLU A 129 -14.27 -14.76 -11.56
N GLU A 130 -14.87 -15.15 -12.69
CA GLU A 130 -14.93 -16.54 -13.15
C GLU A 130 -13.55 -17.13 -13.45
N THR A 131 -12.59 -16.29 -13.89
CA THR A 131 -11.20 -16.72 -14.09
C THR A 131 -10.50 -16.93 -12.76
N ILE A 132 -10.72 -16.04 -11.76
CA ILE A 132 -10.19 -16.21 -10.42
C ILE A 132 -10.66 -17.54 -9.83
N SER A 133 -11.97 -17.80 -9.86
CA SER A 133 -12.57 -19.01 -9.33
C SER A 133 -12.16 -20.27 -10.12
N GLY A 134 -12.26 -20.22 -11.45
CA GLY A 134 -12.01 -21.37 -12.32
C GLY A 134 -10.53 -21.79 -12.42
N LYS A 135 -9.59 -20.93 -11.97
CA LYS A 135 -8.15 -21.29 -11.89
C LYS A 135 -7.70 -21.70 -10.49
N TRP A 136 -8.57 -21.57 -9.50
CA TRP A 136 -8.31 -22.07 -8.16
C TRP A 136 -8.79 -23.51 -8.03
N ASN A 137 -7.87 -24.48 -8.01
CA ASN A 137 -8.14 -25.91 -8.03
C ASN A 137 -7.78 -26.58 -6.69
N ASP A 138 -7.33 -25.82 -5.72
CA ASP A 138 -6.74 -26.35 -4.50
C ASP A 138 -7.61 -26.04 -3.26
N GLY A 139 -8.91 -25.71 -3.49
CA GLY A 139 -9.87 -25.41 -2.42
C GLY A 139 -10.95 -24.43 -2.84
N SER A 140 -11.59 -23.81 -1.86
CA SER A 140 -12.74 -22.93 -2.05
C SER A 140 -12.34 -21.47 -2.17
N VAL A 141 -12.99 -20.72 -3.09
CA VAL A 141 -12.97 -19.25 -3.09
C VAL A 141 -14.04 -18.78 -2.14
N ILE A 142 -13.65 -18.26 -0.98
CA ILE A 142 -14.60 -17.83 0.05
C ILE A 142 -15.29 -16.53 -0.35
N HIS A 143 -14.53 -15.61 -0.96
CA HIS A 143 -15.03 -14.27 -1.14
C HIS A 143 -14.33 -13.54 -2.28
N ILE A 144 -15.11 -13.00 -3.24
CA ILE A 144 -14.66 -12.07 -4.25
C ILE A 144 -15.54 -10.82 -4.16
N ARG A 145 -14.93 -9.64 -4.16
CA ARG A 145 -15.65 -8.37 -4.16
C ARG A 145 -14.82 -7.27 -4.80
N HIS A 146 -15.50 -6.28 -5.35
CA HIS A 146 -14.85 -5.04 -5.76
C HIS A 146 -14.25 -4.29 -4.58
N LEU A 147 -13.19 -3.53 -4.84
CA LEU A 147 -12.66 -2.61 -3.86
C LEU A 147 -13.67 -1.48 -3.60
N ARG A 148 -13.66 -0.96 -2.38
CA ARG A 148 -14.61 0.08 -1.98
C ARG A 148 -14.29 1.41 -2.67
N GLU A 149 -15.31 2.10 -3.13
CA GLU A 149 -15.21 3.46 -3.64
C GLU A 149 -15.03 4.49 -2.52
N HIS A 150 -15.62 4.21 -1.35
CA HIS A 150 -15.52 5.05 -0.16
C HIS A 150 -14.97 4.25 1.02
N ASN A 151 -13.89 4.76 1.60
CA ASN A 151 -13.25 4.20 2.79
C ASN A 151 -13.36 5.20 3.94
N TYR A 152 -14.05 4.82 5.00
CA TYR A 152 -14.28 5.69 6.17
C TYR A 152 -13.34 5.34 7.32
N TYR A 153 -12.76 6.35 7.95
CA TYR A 153 -11.99 6.22 9.18
C TYR A 153 -12.34 7.39 10.11
N ASN A 154 -12.77 7.09 11.34
CA ASN A 154 -13.24 8.08 12.33
C ASN A 154 -14.27 9.07 11.74
N GLY A 155 -15.22 8.61 10.94
CA GLY A 155 -16.26 9.42 10.33
C GLY A 155 -15.81 10.30 9.15
N VAL A 156 -14.54 10.25 8.78
CA VAL A 156 -14.00 10.96 7.61
C VAL A 156 -13.94 10.03 6.41
N ASP A 157 -14.46 10.49 5.26
CA ASP A 157 -14.35 9.76 3.99
C ASP A 157 -12.99 10.02 3.35
N TYR A 158 -12.23 8.95 3.16
CA TYR A 158 -10.94 8.93 2.47
C TYR A 158 -11.07 8.51 0.99
N GLY A 159 -12.31 8.32 0.49
CA GLY A 159 -12.55 7.89 -0.90
C GLY A 159 -11.83 6.59 -1.21
N GLN A 160 -11.16 6.53 -2.34
CA GLN A 160 -10.43 5.35 -2.84
C GLN A 160 -9.03 5.18 -2.22
N ASP A 161 -8.83 5.64 -0.99
CA ASP A 161 -7.58 5.41 -0.25
C ASP A 161 -7.56 4.00 0.35
N TYR A 162 -6.78 3.11 -0.24
CA TYR A 162 -6.62 1.72 0.19
C TYR A 162 -5.49 1.51 1.20
N THR A 163 -4.98 2.56 1.83
CA THR A 163 -3.92 2.44 2.85
C THR A 163 -4.30 1.46 3.96
N GLY A 164 -5.55 1.50 4.45
CA GLY A 164 -6.03 0.60 5.51
C GLY A 164 -6.04 -0.87 5.06
N LEU A 165 -6.50 -1.14 3.83
CA LEU A 165 -6.46 -2.49 3.24
C LEU A 165 -5.01 -2.97 3.05
N ALA A 166 -4.15 -2.10 2.53
CA ALA A 166 -2.74 -2.42 2.33
C ALA A 166 -2.04 -2.73 3.67
N ASP A 167 -2.38 -2.02 4.75
CA ASP A 167 -1.88 -2.29 6.10
C ASP A 167 -2.34 -3.63 6.64
N TYR A 168 -3.62 -3.91 6.49
CA TYR A 168 -4.18 -5.20 6.87
C TYR A 168 -3.44 -6.35 6.18
N LEU A 169 -3.26 -6.28 4.88
CA LEU A 169 -2.58 -7.30 4.08
C LEU A 169 -1.08 -7.40 4.38
N PHE A 170 -0.42 -6.27 4.60
CA PHE A 170 0.99 -6.25 4.98
C PHE A 170 1.24 -6.96 6.31
N ASN A 171 0.33 -6.82 7.26
CA ASN A 171 0.44 -7.38 8.60
C ASN A 171 -0.01 -8.86 8.68
N HIS A 172 -0.55 -9.44 7.59
CA HIS A 172 -0.89 -10.87 7.53
C HIS A 172 0.34 -11.77 7.50
N TRP A 173 1.48 -11.25 7.09
CA TRP A 173 2.72 -12.02 7.07
C TRP A 173 3.28 -12.22 8.47
N THR A 174 3.76 -13.45 8.73
CA THR A 174 4.50 -13.78 9.93
C THR A 174 5.91 -14.28 9.60
N PRO A 175 6.90 -14.16 10.51
CA PRO A 175 8.27 -14.62 10.27
C PRO A 175 8.38 -16.09 9.86
N GLU A 176 7.49 -16.95 10.39
CA GLU A 176 7.49 -18.38 10.08
C GLU A 176 7.20 -18.67 8.58
N GLN A 177 6.58 -17.75 7.88
CA GLN A 177 6.34 -17.89 6.44
C GLN A 177 7.63 -17.84 5.62
N GLY A 178 8.66 -17.19 6.13
CA GLY A 178 9.89 -16.94 5.39
C GLY A 178 9.66 -16.09 4.14
N GLY A 179 10.71 -15.85 3.36
CA GLY A 179 10.61 -15.23 2.04
C GLY A 179 9.97 -13.84 2.02
N HIS A 180 9.23 -13.56 0.95
CA HIS A 180 8.60 -12.26 0.72
C HIS A 180 7.18 -12.19 1.28
N ARG A 181 6.79 -11.02 1.82
CA ARG A 181 5.45 -10.76 2.37
C ARG A 181 4.33 -10.92 1.35
N TRP A 182 4.62 -10.68 0.07
CA TRP A 182 3.66 -10.82 -1.03
C TRP A 182 4.40 -11.20 -2.32
N LYS A 183 3.64 -11.70 -3.27
CA LYS A 183 4.06 -11.89 -4.66
C LYS A 183 3.25 -10.96 -5.55
N ALA A 184 3.89 -10.33 -6.54
CA ALA A 184 3.22 -9.37 -7.41
C ALA A 184 3.66 -9.52 -8.87
N THR A 185 2.83 -9.09 -9.78
CA THR A 185 3.16 -8.96 -11.20
C THR A 185 4.17 -7.83 -11.43
N ARG A 186 4.97 -7.94 -12.50
CA ARG A 186 6.04 -6.96 -12.79
C ARG A 186 5.53 -5.67 -13.42
N ASN A 187 4.31 -5.66 -13.94
CA ASN A 187 3.67 -4.52 -14.62
C ASN A 187 3.02 -3.50 -13.66
N LEU A 188 3.25 -3.62 -12.34
CA LEU A 188 2.78 -2.63 -11.37
C LEU A 188 3.55 -1.31 -11.54
N ARG A 189 2.80 -0.22 -11.69
CA ARG A 189 3.36 1.13 -11.78
C ARG A 189 3.91 1.56 -10.42
N GLN A 190 5.01 2.31 -10.45
CA GLN A 190 5.56 2.91 -9.24
C GLN A 190 4.92 4.29 -9.00
N PRO A 191 4.74 4.67 -7.73
CA PRO A 191 4.21 5.99 -7.38
C PRO A 191 5.08 7.12 -7.94
N GLU A 192 4.44 8.20 -8.39
CA GLU A 192 5.14 9.40 -8.83
C GLU A 192 5.73 10.16 -7.63
N LYS A 193 7.02 10.47 -7.70
CA LYS A 193 7.74 11.21 -6.67
C LYS A 193 8.30 12.49 -7.24
N GLU A 194 7.84 13.63 -6.71
CA GLU A 194 8.45 14.92 -7.03
C GLU A 194 9.89 15.01 -6.47
N ALA A 195 10.75 15.76 -7.13
CA ALA A 195 12.04 16.12 -6.58
C ALA A 195 11.86 16.94 -5.30
N PRO A 196 12.72 16.75 -4.28
CA PRO A 196 12.68 17.60 -3.09
C PRO A 196 12.93 19.07 -3.42
N THR A 197 12.11 19.96 -2.87
CA THR A 197 12.25 21.42 -2.99
C THR A 197 12.47 22.06 -1.62
N LEU A 198 13.07 23.23 -1.57
CA LEU A 198 13.29 23.96 -0.31
C LEU A 198 11.95 24.28 0.38
N ALA A 199 11.89 24.06 1.68
CA ALA A 199 10.77 24.43 2.51
C ALA A 199 10.98 25.85 3.03
N LEU A 200 10.57 26.87 2.24
CA LEU A 200 10.76 28.29 2.54
C LEU A 200 9.89 28.79 3.71
N ARG A 201 8.95 27.98 4.21
CA ARG A 201 8.08 28.31 5.33
C ARG A 201 8.21 27.29 6.43
N THR A 202 7.90 27.69 7.66
CA THR A 202 7.78 26.77 8.78
C THR A 202 6.43 26.04 8.68
N TYR A 203 6.51 24.71 8.66
CA TYR A 203 5.35 23.82 8.67
C TYR A 203 5.25 23.11 10.00
N THR A 204 4.03 22.85 10.45
CA THR A 204 3.69 22.10 11.67
C THR A 204 2.44 21.24 11.41
N GLU A 205 2.07 20.35 12.32
CA GLU A 205 0.81 19.59 12.18
C GLU A 205 -0.41 20.50 11.96
N LYS A 206 -0.45 21.65 12.63
CA LYS A 206 -1.53 22.64 12.50
C LYS A 206 -1.39 23.57 11.31
N LYS A 207 -0.18 23.71 10.76
CA LYS A 207 0.14 24.61 9.64
C LYS A 207 0.70 23.79 8.47
N ALA A 208 -0.22 23.11 7.79
CA ALA A 208 0.12 22.30 6.64
C ALA A 208 0.48 23.13 5.39
N PRO A 209 1.28 22.58 4.47
CA PRO A 209 1.42 23.13 3.13
C PRO A 209 0.07 23.21 2.41
N ILE A 210 -0.03 24.11 1.43
CA ILE A 210 -1.22 24.21 0.59
C ILE A 210 -1.44 22.87 -0.12
N ALA A 211 -2.66 22.33 0.01
CA ALA A 211 -3.06 21.10 -0.67
C ALA A 211 -2.90 21.23 -2.18
N PRO A 212 -2.55 20.16 -2.90
CA PRO A 212 -2.66 20.15 -4.36
C PRO A 212 -4.10 20.48 -4.79
N LYS A 213 -4.27 21.06 -5.98
CA LYS A 213 -5.61 21.38 -6.51
C LYS A 213 -6.49 20.13 -6.55
N GLY A 214 -7.67 20.21 -5.97
CA GLY A 214 -8.63 19.09 -5.90
C GLY A 214 -8.31 18.05 -4.83
N TYR A 215 -7.45 18.37 -3.86
CA TYR A 215 -7.14 17.51 -2.74
C TYR A 215 -7.52 18.17 -1.41
N LYS A 216 -7.97 17.37 -0.45
CA LYS A 216 -8.20 17.76 0.95
C LYS A 216 -7.18 17.12 1.88
N LEU A 217 -6.75 17.86 2.91
CA LEU A 217 -5.91 17.32 3.98
C LEU A 217 -6.74 16.37 4.84
N VAL A 218 -6.27 15.15 5.07
CA VAL A 218 -6.93 14.15 5.91
C VAL A 218 -6.09 13.74 7.11
N GLU A 219 -4.77 13.94 7.04
CA GLU A 219 -3.88 13.57 8.13
C GLU A 219 -2.66 14.47 8.16
N ALA A 220 -2.21 14.82 9.38
CA ALA A 220 -0.95 15.50 9.65
C ALA A 220 -0.29 14.87 10.86
N ARG A 221 1.00 14.53 10.78
CA ARG A 221 1.79 13.96 11.86
C ARG A 221 3.19 14.56 11.88
N ALA A 222 3.69 14.91 13.07
CA ALA A 222 5.07 15.32 13.28
C ALA A 222 5.79 14.32 14.18
N THR A 223 7.08 14.13 13.94
CA THR A 223 7.94 13.35 14.83
C THR A 223 8.79 14.29 15.67
N LYS A 224 9.25 13.83 16.83
CA LYS A 224 10.20 14.56 17.67
C LYS A 224 11.50 14.95 16.97
N TRP A 225 11.80 14.34 15.83
CA TRP A 225 13.00 14.60 15.02
C TRP A 225 12.77 15.65 13.92
N GLY A 226 11.62 16.34 13.93
CA GLY A 226 11.31 17.39 12.96
C GLY A 226 10.88 16.89 11.57
N TYR A 227 10.66 15.58 11.39
CA TYR A 227 9.98 15.06 10.20
C TYR A 227 8.48 15.29 10.34
N ILE A 228 7.86 15.86 9.30
CA ILE A 228 6.42 16.07 9.26
C ILE A 228 5.86 15.38 8.01
N TYR A 229 4.77 14.69 8.22
CA TYR A 229 4.02 13.97 7.22
C TYR A 229 2.62 14.54 7.10
N TYR A 230 2.19 14.78 5.86
CA TYR A 230 0.81 15.16 5.54
C TYR A 230 0.27 14.21 4.50
N LYS A 231 -0.99 13.84 4.66
CA LYS A 231 -1.75 13.03 3.71
C LYS A 231 -2.91 13.83 3.18
N TYR A 232 -3.00 13.90 1.89
CA TYR A 232 -4.10 14.52 1.16
C TYR A 232 -4.77 13.45 0.31
N VAL A 233 -6.10 13.56 0.18
CA VAL A 233 -6.89 12.67 -0.67
C VAL A 233 -7.62 13.53 -1.70
N ARG A 234 -7.68 13.04 -2.94
CA ARG A 234 -8.38 13.73 -4.04
C ARG A 234 -9.88 13.78 -3.72
N GLU A 235 -10.45 14.96 -3.81
CA GLU A 235 -11.90 15.14 -3.69
C GLU A 235 -12.59 14.63 -4.96
N PRO A 236 -13.79 14.01 -4.84
CA PRO A 236 -14.58 13.65 -6.00
C PRO A 236 -14.89 14.91 -6.83
N GLU A 237 -14.83 14.78 -8.14
CA GLU A 237 -15.20 15.91 -9.02
C GLU A 237 -16.67 16.30 -8.77
N LYS A 238 -16.90 17.57 -8.44
CA LYS A 238 -18.27 18.09 -8.34
C LYS A 238 -18.92 17.96 -9.70
N PRO A 239 -20.13 17.42 -9.81
CA PRO A 239 -20.83 17.33 -11.10
C PRO A 239 -20.92 18.73 -11.71
N LYS A 240 -20.47 18.86 -12.97
CA LYS A 240 -20.58 20.15 -13.70
C LYS A 240 -22.05 20.55 -13.72
N ARG A 241 -22.39 21.68 -13.10
CA ARG A 241 -23.74 22.25 -13.21
C ARG A 241 -24.06 22.39 -14.71
N ARG A 242 -25.02 21.63 -15.21
CA ARG A 242 -25.58 21.84 -16.55
C ARG A 242 -26.04 23.29 -16.61
N LYS A 243 -25.41 24.12 -17.46
CA LYS A 243 -25.96 25.43 -17.81
C LYS A 243 -27.37 25.18 -18.32
N LYS A 244 -28.39 25.69 -17.63
CA LYS A 244 -29.73 25.80 -18.22
C LYS A 244 -29.54 26.56 -19.54
N ARG A 245 -29.86 25.92 -20.63
CA ARG A 245 -30.07 26.65 -21.92
C ARG A 245 -31.39 27.42 -21.71
N GLU A 246 -31.30 28.74 -21.72
CA GLU A 246 -32.43 29.62 -21.90
C GLU A 246 -32.96 29.47 -23.31
#